data_33c3813291370068ef433ed30bdb4028
#
_entry.id   33c3813291370068ef433ed30bdb4028
#
_cell.length_a   1.000
_cell.length_b   1.000
_cell.length_c   1.000
_cell.angle_alpha   90.00
_cell.angle_beta   90.00
_cell.angle_gamma   90.00
#
_symmetry.space_group_name_H-M   'P 1'
#
loop_
_entity.id
_entity.type
_entity.pdbx_description
1 polymer ?
#
loop_
_entity_poly.entity_id
_entity_poly.type
_entity_poly.pdbx_seq_one_letter_code
_entity_poly.pdbx_strand_id
1 'polypeptide(L)'
;MRILIADDERVSTLMLERSLEKWGFDVVVAHDGVTAWEHISGGQPPALVIADWMMPGLDGIELCRRIRKTPLAVPVYVILLTARTSRQDLVAGLEAGADDYLTKPFDPDELRARIHVGQRTLGLMANIKRLTGLLSICSYCKRIQAGKDWEQVESYITDHTDALFSHEICPSCLAKVMAELDADV
;
A
#
# COMPACT_ATOMS: atom_id res chain seq x y z
N MET A 1 1.42 -12.73 -5.08
CA MET A 1 1.03 -11.79 -3.99
C MET A 1 0.82 -12.62 -2.74
N ARG A 2 1.36 -12.16 -1.61
CA ARG A 2 1.18 -12.81 -0.31
C ARG A 2 -0.10 -12.33 0.35
N ILE A 3 -0.92 -13.29 0.83
CA ILE A 3 -2.17 -13.06 1.57
C ILE A 3 -2.05 -13.71 2.94
N LEU A 4 -2.43 -12.97 3.98
CA LEU A 4 -2.57 -13.50 5.34
C LEU A 4 -4.05 -13.82 5.60
N ILE A 5 -4.31 -15.02 6.08
CA ILE A 5 -5.59 -15.41 6.68
C ILE A 5 -5.42 -15.34 8.20
N ALA A 6 -6.31 -14.63 8.87
CA ALA A 6 -6.37 -14.57 10.33
C ALA A 6 -7.78 -14.98 10.78
N ASP A 7 -7.93 -16.20 11.29
CA ASP A 7 -9.21 -16.77 11.73
C ASP A 7 -8.91 -17.91 12.72
N ASP A 8 -9.56 -17.94 13.87
CA ASP A 8 -9.34 -18.96 14.91
C ASP A 8 -10.04 -20.29 14.59
N GLU A 9 -10.96 -20.30 13.62
CA GLU A 9 -11.65 -21.48 13.17
C GLU A 9 -10.82 -22.26 12.13
N ARG A 10 -10.26 -23.40 12.51
CA ARG A 10 -9.37 -24.21 11.65
C ARG A 10 -10.02 -24.71 10.37
N VAL A 11 -11.33 -24.98 10.37
CA VAL A 11 -12.02 -25.45 9.17
C VAL A 11 -12.15 -24.30 8.15
N SER A 12 -12.50 -23.12 8.65
CA SER A 12 -12.57 -21.89 7.85
C SER A 12 -11.22 -21.56 7.22
N THR A 13 -10.15 -21.55 8.02
CA THR A 13 -8.80 -21.27 7.51
C THR A 13 -8.35 -22.26 6.45
N LEU A 14 -8.58 -23.56 6.65
CA LEU A 14 -8.18 -24.59 5.68
C LEU A 14 -8.93 -24.45 4.34
N MET A 15 -10.22 -24.11 4.37
CA MET A 15 -11.03 -23.90 3.17
C MET A 15 -10.56 -22.65 2.40
N LEU A 16 -10.28 -21.55 3.12
CA LEU A 16 -9.74 -20.32 2.55
C LEU A 16 -8.36 -20.54 1.94
N GLU A 17 -7.46 -21.17 2.69
CA GLU A 17 -6.09 -21.48 2.25
C GLU A 17 -6.11 -22.24 0.92
N ARG A 18 -6.84 -23.36 0.84
CA ARG A 18 -6.96 -24.15 -0.39
C ARG A 18 -7.53 -23.35 -1.57
N SER A 19 -8.50 -22.50 -1.30
CA SER A 19 -9.11 -21.68 -2.35
C SER A 19 -8.13 -20.65 -2.88
N LEU A 20 -7.40 -19.97 -2.00
CA LEU A 20 -6.43 -18.94 -2.33
C LEU A 20 -5.21 -19.55 -3.05
N GLU A 21 -4.69 -20.69 -2.58
CA GLU A 21 -3.60 -21.41 -3.25
C GLU A 21 -3.99 -21.85 -4.67
N LYS A 22 -5.22 -22.38 -4.83
CA LYS A 22 -5.78 -22.72 -6.16
C LYS A 22 -5.86 -21.52 -7.09
N TRP A 23 -6.04 -20.32 -6.57
CA TRP A 23 -6.03 -19.08 -7.34
C TRP A 23 -4.62 -18.50 -7.54
N GLY A 24 -3.57 -19.18 -7.05
CA GLY A 24 -2.16 -18.83 -7.28
C GLY A 24 -1.60 -17.79 -6.30
N PHE A 25 -2.20 -17.66 -5.12
CA PHE A 25 -1.67 -16.78 -4.07
C PHE A 25 -0.70 -17.52 -3.14
N ASP A 26 0.26 -16.79 -2.59
CA ASP A 26 1.14 -17.23 -1.49
C ASP A 26 0.40 -16.95 -0.17
N VAL A 27 0.05 -18.00 0.57
CA VAL A 27 -0.83 -17.91 1.73
C VAL A 27 -0.05 -18.13 3.03
N VAL A 28 -0.33 -17.28 4.00
CA VAL A 28 0.12 -17.42 5.38
C VAL A 28 -1.11 -17.49 6.28
N VAL A 29 -1.10 -18.36 7.29
CA VAL A 29 -2.23 -18.56 8.20
C VAL A 29 -1.82 -18.17 9.62
N ALA A 30 -2.67 -17.39 10.29
CA ALA A 30 -2.62 -17.10 11.71
C ALA A 30 -3.95 -17.50 12.36
N HIS A 31 -3.89 -18.08 13.55
CA HIS A 31 -5.08 -18.53 14.27
C HIS A 31 -5.52 -17.58 15.40
N ASP A 32 -4.90 -16.43 15.48
CA ASP A 32 -5.24 -15.34 16.40
C ASP A 32 -4.70 -14.01 15.87
N GLY A 33 -5.21 -12.91 16.41
CA GLY A 33 -4.82 -11.59 15.96
C GLY A 33 -3.40 -11.17 16.37
N VAL A 34 -2.83 -11.76 17.42
CA VAL A 34 -1.47 -11.46 17.88
C VAL A 34 -0.46 -12.03 16.87
N THR A 35 -0.61 -13.31 16.52
CA THR A 35 0.20 -13.97 15.49
C THR A 35 0.01 -13.28 14.13
N ALA A 36 -1.22 -12.88 13.79
CA ALA A 36 -1.48 -12.11 12.57
C ALA A 36 -0.70 -10.80 12.55
N TRP A 37 -0.66 -10.09 13.69
CA TRP A 37 0.11 -8.85 13.79
C TRP A 37 1.63 -9.08 13.64
N GLU A 38 2.17 -10.17 14.18
CA GLU A 38 3.59 -10.52 14.00
C GLU A 38 3.96 -10.70 12.53
N HIS A 39 3.10 -11.36 11.75
CA HIS A 39 3.29 -11.48 10.30
C HIS A 39 3.21 -10.14 9.57
N ILE A 40 2.32 -9.24 9.98
CA ILE A 40 2.12 -7.92 9.36
C ILE A 40 3.28 -6.98 9.67
N SER A 41 3.79 -7.00 10.91
CA SER A 41 4.88 -6.13 11.36
C SER A 41 6.27 -6.68 11.06
N GLY A 42 6.35 -7.91 10.55
CA GLY A 42 7.61 -8.61 10.24
C GLY A 42 8.30 -8.09 8.97
N GLY A 43 9.45 -8.71 8.65
CA GLY A 43 10.29 -8.26 7.52
C GLY A 43 9.70 -8.48 6.11
N GLN A 44 8.63 -9.28 5.99
CA GLN A 44 7.92 -9.55 4.73
C GLN A 44 6.40 -9.47 4.96
N PRO A 45 5.83 -8.27 5.11
CA PRO A 45 4.41 -8.11 5.37
C PRO A 45 3.56 -8.62 4.21
N PRO A 46 2.36 -9.18 4.50
CA PRO A 46 1.39 -9.53 3.47
C PRO A 46 0.83 -8.25 2.83
N ALA A 47 0.56 -8.31 1.53
CA ALA A 47 -0.08 -7.19 0.84
C ALA A 47 -1.60 -7.14 1.10
N LEU A 48 -2.22 -8.29 1.39
CA LEU A 48 -3.65 -8.40 1.68
C LEU A 48 -3.85 -9.27 2.93
N VAL A 49 -4.77 -8.86 3.79
CA VAL A 49 -5.17 -9.57 5.01
C VAL A 49 -6.66 -9.89 4.92
N ILE A 50 -7.01 -11.14 5.14
CA ILE A 50 -8.39 -11.61 5.32
C ILE A 50 -8.50 -11.99 6.80
N ALA A 51 -9.18 -11.17 7.59
CA ALA A 51 -9.27 -11.35 9.05
C ALA A 51 -10.68 -11.61 9.52
N ASP A 52 -10.87 -12.62 10.36
CA ASP A 52 -12.13 -12.73 11.08
C ASP A 52 -12.30 -11.56 12.05
N TRP A 53 -13.53 -11.11 12.19
CA TRP A 53 -13.90 -10.11 13.17
C TRP A 53 -13.60 -10.55 14.60
N MET A 54 -13.99 -11.78 14.94
CA MET A 54 -13.89 -12.33 16.28
C MET A 54 -12.71 -13.31 16.38
N MET A 55 -11.63 -12.86 17.00
CA MET A 55 -10.46 -13.71 17.27
C MET A 55 -9.99 -13.53 18.72
N PRO A 56 -9.37 -14.54 19.33
CA PRO A 56 -8.80 -14.41 20.66
C PRO A 56 -7.60 -13.44 20.67
N GLY A 57 -7.42 -12.78 21.79
CA GLY A 57 -6.31 -11.85 22.04
C GLY A 57 -6.51 -10.49 21.38
N LEU A 58 -6.32 -10.41 20.07
CA LEU A 58 -6.52 -9.22 19.26
C LEU A 58 -7.62 -9.50 18.22
N ASP A 59 -8.76 -8.83 18.32
CA ASP A 59 -9.84 -9.00 17.36
C ASP A 59 -9.55 -8.32 16.00
N GLY A 60 -10.33 -8.65 14.97
CA GLY A 60 -10.12 -8.14 13.61
C GLY A 60 -10.24 -6.62 13.52
N ILE A 61 -11.09 -6.01 14.33
CA ILE A 61 -11.28 -4.55 14.38
C ILE A 61 -10.05 -3.86 14.96
N GLU A 62 -9.54 -4.36 16.06
CA GLU A 62 -8.33 -3.78 16.68
C GLU A 62 -7.09 -4.04 15.82
N LEU A 63 -7.04 -5.20 15.14
CA LEU A 63 -6.01 -5.48 14.14
C LEU A 63 -6.03 -4.43 13.01
N CYS A 64 -7.21 -4.10 12.46
CA CYS A 64 -7.38 -3.05 11.46
C CYS A 64 -6.86 -1.70 11.97
N ARG A 65 -7.32 -1.28 13.16
CA ARG A 65 -6.86 -0.02 13.77
C ARG A 65 -5.35 0.04 13.94
N ARG A 66 -4.75 -1.08 14.34
CA ARG A 66 -3.31 -1.20 14.55
C ARG A 66 -2.54 -1.10 13.24
N ILE A 67 -3.03 -1.74 12.18
CA ILE A 67 -2.48 -1.62 10.83
C ILE A 67 -2.49 -0.15 10.38
N ARG A 68 -3.59 0.57 10.55
CA ARG A 68 -3.73 1.97 10.11
C ARG A 68 -2.92 2.97 10.93
N LYS A 69 -2.69 2.68 12.21
CA LYS A 69 -1.88 3.54 13.09
C LYS A 69 -0.37 3.35 12.92
N THR A 70 0.05 2.22 12.36
CA THR A 70 1.47 1.89 12.24
C THR A 70 1.99 2.25 10.85
N PRO A 71 3.10 3.01 10.73
CA PRO A 71 3.72 3.28 9.45
C PRO A 71 4.40 2.00 8.92
N LEU A 72 3.67 1.23 8.12
CA LEU A 72 4.17 0.04 7.46
C LEU A 72 4.92 0.40 6.18
N ALA A 73 5.95 -0.41 5.83
CA ALA A 73 6.77 -0.19 4.65
C ALA A 73 5.97 -0.33 3.33
N VAL A 74 4.90 -1.11 3.35
CA VAL A 74 3.99 -1.32 2.23
C VAL A 74 2.54 -1.17 2.69
N PRO A 75 1.63 -0.68 1.83
CA PRO A 75 0.21 -0.64 2.16
C PRO A 75 -0.35 -2.06 2.28
N VAL A 76 -1.26 -2.25 3.23
CA VAL A 76 -1.94 -3.51 3.48
C VAL A 76 -3.44 -3.33 3.25
N TYR A 77 -4.01 -4.11 2.33
CA TYR A 77 -5.45 -4.16 2.08
C TYR A 77 -6.11 -5.16 3.03
N VAL A 78 -7.14 -4.74 3.77
CA VAL A 78 -7.78 -5.55 4.80
C VAL A 78 -9.22 -5.84 4.43
N ILE A 79 -9.57 -7.14 4.32
CA ILE A 79 -10.93 -7.65 4.18
C ILE A 79 -11.34 -8.27 5.52
N LEU A 80 -12.40 -7.76 6.16
CA LEU A 80 -12.95 -8.37 7.37
C LEU A 80 -13.98 -9.44 7.01
N LEU A 81 -13.82 -10.63 7.60
CA LEU A 81 -14.86 -11.66 7.60
C LEU A 81 -15.71 -11.53 8.85
N THR A 82 -17.01 -11.59 8.73
CA THR A 82 -17.90 -11.41 9.88
C THR A 82 -19.18 -12.24 9.77
N ALA A 83 -19.63 -12.83 10.87
CA ALA A 83 -20.98 -13.38 11.00
C ALA A 83 -22.02 -12.27 11.31
N ARG A 84 -21.57 -11.03 11.56
CA ARG A 84 -22.43 -9.90 11.90
C ARG A 84 -22.93 -9.24 10.65
N THR A 85 -24.26 -9.08 10.56
CA THR A 85 -24.93 -8.53 9.38
C THR A 85 -25.59 -7.17 9.65
N SER A 86 -25.45 -6.66 10.89
CA SER A 86 -26.08 -5.38 11.22
C SER A 86 -25.35 -4.22 10.52
N ARG A 87 -26.12 -3.20 10.13
CA ARG A 87 -25.58 -1.98 9.54
C ARG A 87 -24.57 -1.28 10.46
N GLN A 88 -24.76 -1.39 11.77
CA GLN A 88 -23.86 -0.78 12.76
C GLN A 88 -22.50 -1.47 12.79
N ASP A 89 -22.47 -2.80 12.74
CA ASP A 89 -21.23 -3.55 12.70
C ASP A 89 -20.44 -3.24 11.41
N LEU A 90 -21.13 -3.18 10.28
CA LEU A 90 -20.52 -2.83 9.00
C LEU A 90 -19.83 -1.45 9.03
N VAL A 91 -20.53 -0.45 9.56
CA VAL A 91 -19.96 0.90 9.73
C VAL A 91 -18.75 0.86 10.66
N ALA A 92 -18.84 0.15 11.78
CA ALA A 92 -17.73 0.02 12.73
C ALA A 92 -16.48 -0.64 12.11
N GLY A 93 -16.64 -1.64 11.22
CA GLY A 93 -15.55 -2.26 10.50
C GLY A 93 -14.84 -1.30 9.56
N LEU A 94 -15.59 -0.55 8.77
CA LEU A 94 -15.04 0.43 7.84
C LEU A 94 -14.39 1.61 8.58
N GLU A 95 -15.00 2.11 9.66
CA GLU A 95 -14.43 3.18 10.50
C GLU A 95 -13.16 2.73 11.22
N ALA A 96 -13.01 1.43 11.52
CA ALA A 96 -11.78 0.87 12.06
C ALA A 96 -10.64 0.84 11.03
N GLY A 97 -10.96 1.05 9.74
CA GLY A 97 -10.00 1.11 8.65
C GLY A 97 -9.92 -0.16 7.80
N ALA A 98 -10.91 -1.05 7.87
CA ALA A 98 -11.03 -2.11 6.88
C ALA A 98 -11.32 -1.51 5.49
N ASP A 99 -10.71 -2.07 4.45
CA ASP A 99 -10.93 -1.64 3.07
C ASP A 99 -12.18 -2.29 2.48
N ASP A 100 -12.53 -3.49 2.97
CA ASP A 100 -13.71 -4.23 2.57
C ASP A 100 -14.16 -5.18 3.69
N TYR A 101 -15.36 -5.72 3.55
CA TYR A 101 -15.88 -6.74 4.46
C TYR A 101 -16.67 -7.79 3.69
N LEU A 102 -16.81 -8.98 4.28
CA LEU A 102 -17.56 -10.09 3.70
C LEU A 102 -18.27 -10.85 4.82
N THR A 103 -19.56 -11.12 4.64
CA THR A 103 -20.35 -11.83 5.64
C THR A 103 -20.22 -13.34 5.50
N LYS A 104 -20.05 -14.03 6.62
CA LYS A 104 -20.09 -15.50 6.69
C LYS A 104 -21.55 -16.02 6.79
N PRO A 105 -21.94 -17.08 6.07
CA PRO A 105 -21.18 -17.77 5.05
C PRO A 105 -21.08 -16.94 3.76
N PHE A 106 -19.94 -16.98 3.07
CA PHE A 106 -19.68 -16.24 1.84
C PHE A 106 -19.49 -17.18 0.64
N ASP A 107 -19.77 -16.65 -0.53
CA ASP A 107 -19.50 -17.31 -1.80
C ASP A 107 -18.01 -17.14 -2.17
N PRO A 108 -17.31 -18.22 -2.58
CA PRO A 108 -15.90 -18.12 -3.01
C PRO A 108 -15.68 -17.14 -4.17
N ASP A 109 -16.62 -17.01 -5.09
CA ASP A 109 -16.49 -16.08 -6.22
C ASP A 109 -16.65 -14.63 -5.75
N GLU A 110 -17.47 -14.35 -4.73
CA GLU A 110 -17.56 -13.05 -4.09
C GLU A 110 -16.24 -12.69 -3.42
N LEU A 111 -15.65 -13.58 -2.63
CA LEU A 111 -14.34 -13.36 -2.02
C LEU A 111 -13.28 -13.08 -3.08
N ARG A 112 -13.25 -13.87 -4.16
CA ARG A 112 -12.32 -13.69 -5.26
C ARG A 112 -12.45 -12.31 -5.92
N ALA A 113 -13.68 -11.86 -6.14
CA ALA A 113 -13.94 -10.52 -6.71
C ALA A 113 -13.40 -9.41 -5.80
N ARG A 114 -13.57 -9.52 -4.48
CA ARG A 114 -13.05 -8.55 -3.51
C ARG A 114 -11.52 -8.55 -3.45
N ILE A 115 -10.89 -9.71 -3.49
CA ILE A 115 -9.42 -9.80 -3.60
C ILE A 115 -8.93 -9.10 -4.87
N HIS A 116 -9.60 -9.25 -6.00
CA HIS A 116 -9.23 -8.54 -7.24
C HIS A 116 -9.38 -7.02 -7.11
N VAL A 117 -10.37 -6.53 -6.37
CA VAL A 117 -10.49 -5.09 -6.05
C VAL A 117 -9.28 -4.65 -5.23
N GLY A 118 -8.93 -5.41 -4.18
CA GLY A 118 -7.75 -5.16 -3.35
C GLY A 118 -6.45 -5.12 -4.17
N GLN A 119 -6.26 -6.08 -5.09
CA GLN A 119 -5.08 -6.11 -5.97
C GLN A 119 -4.98 -4.84 -6.83
N ARG A 120 -6.08 -4.39 -7.43
CA ARG A 120 -6.10 -3.15 -8.23
C ARG A 120 -5.78 -1.93 -7.36
N THR A 121 -6.36 -1.84 -6.17
CA THR A 121 -6.12 -0.74 -5.23
C THR A 121 -4.66 -0.68 -4.81
N LEU A 122 -4.07 -1.81 -4.44
CA LEU A 122 -2.65 -1.92 -4.09
C LEU A 122 -1.74 -1.56 -5.28
N GLY A 123 -2.10 -1.98 -6.49
CA GLY A 123 -1.38 -1.61 -7.71
C GLY A 123 -1.38 -0.10 -7.96
N LEU A 124 -2.53 0.57 -7.78
CA LEU A 124 -2.63 2.02 -7.88
C LEU A 124 -1.80 2.73 -6.81
N MET A 125 -1.83 2.23 -5.57
CA MET A 125 -1.02 2.79 -4.47
C MET A 125 0.50 2.62 -4.71
N ALA A 126 0.92 1.49 -5.27
CA ALA A 126 2.31 1.23 -5.59
C ALA A 126 2.85 2.16 -6.70
N ASN A 127 1.98 2.59 -7.62
CA ASN A 127 2.35 3.51 -8.69
C ASN A 127 2.44 4.98 -8.23
N ILE A 128 1.96 5.31 -7.01
CA ILE A 128 2.11 6.65 -6.45
C ILE A 128 3.50 6.76 -5.82
N LYS A 129 4.52 7.04 -6.61
CA LYS A 129 5.84 7.43 -6.11
C LYS A 129 5.72 8.84 -5.55
N ARG A 130 5.80 9.00 -4.24
CA ARG A 130 5.78 10.30 -3.56
C ARG A 130 7.18 10.72 -3.18
N LEU A 131 7.57 11.91 -3.60
CA LEU A 131 8.69 12.61 -2.99
C LEU A 131 8.24 13.12 -1.62
N THR A 132 8.68 12.48 -0.55
CA THR A 132 8.34 12.85 0.84
C THR A 132 9.60 13.26 1.59
N GLY A 133 9.50 14.35 2.35
CA GLY A 133 10.58 14.85 3.19
C GLY A 133 11.31 16.05 2.59
N LEU A 134 12.34 16.52 3.34
CA LEU A 134 13.24 17.59 2.91
C LEU A 134 14.33 17.01 2.01
N LEU A 135 14.38 17.47 0.78
CA LEU A 135 15.46 17.14 -0.15
C LEU A 135 16.63 18.11 0.08
N SER A 136 17.80 17.58 0.38
CA SER A 136 19.02 18.37 0.50
C SER A 136 19.52 18.76 -0.88
N ILE A 137 19.43 20.05 -1.24
CA ILE A 137 19.89 20.58 -2.52
C ILE A 137 21.14 21.43 -2.29
N CYS A 138 22.17 21.22 -3.09
CA CYS A 138 23.34 22.06 -3.09
C CYS A 138 22.98 23.50 -3.51
N SER A 139 23.25 24.47 -2.66
CA SER A 139 22.93 25.87 -2.94
C SER A 139 23.66 26.41 -4.18
N TYR A 140 24.80 25.81 -4.54
CA TYR A 140 25.64 26.25 -5.63
C TYR A 140 25.31 25.55 -6.95
N CYS A 141 25.47 24.22 -7.03
CA CYS A 141 25.27 23.47 -8.29
C CYS A 141 23.88 22.87 -8.46
N LYS A 142 22.97 23.06 -7.48
CA LYS A 142 21.57 22.62 -7.48
C LYS A 142 21.37 21.09 -7.56
N ARG A 143 22.41 20.28 -7.38
CA ARG A 143 22.27 18.83 -7.27
C ARG A 143 21.58 18.42 -5.97
N ILE A 144 20.88 17.29 -6.00
CA ILE A 144 20.23 16.69 -4.84
C ILE A 144 21.15 15.63 -4.22
N GLN A 145 21.18 15.55 -2.89
CA GLN A 145 21.87 14.52 -2.15
C GLN A 145 21.04 13.24 -2.15
N ALA A 146 21.53 12.19 -2.80
CA ALA A 146 20.97 10.85 -2.82
C ALA A 146 21.87 9.91 -2.02
N GLY A 147 21.54 9.69 -0.74
CA GLY A 147 22.38 8.93 0.17
C GLY A 147 23.76 9.58 0.39
N LYS A 148 24.83 9.00 -0.18
CA LYS A 148 26.20 9.55 -0.09
C LYS A 148 26.61 10.37 -1.31
N ASP A 149 25.87 10.28 -2.41
CA ASP A 149 26.18 10.88 -3.69
C ASP A 149 25.33 12.11 -3.99
N TRP A 150 25.75 12.91 -4.99
CA TRP A 150 25.05 14.09 -5.47
C TRP A 150 24.70 13.93 -6.96
N GLU A 151 23.43 13.95 -7.28
CA GLU A 151 22.92 13.74 -8.64
C GLU A 151 22.10 14.94 -9.16
N GLN A 152 21.82 14.97 -10.46
CA GLN A 152 20.99 15.98 -11.08
C GLN A 152 19.55 15.89 -10.55
N VAL A 153 18.87 17.04 -10.41
CA VAL A 153 17.48 17.08 -9.91
C VAL A 153 16.56 16.27 -10.80
N GLU A 154 16.75 16.37 -12.12
CA GLU A 154 15.96 15.68 -13.12
C GLU A 154 16.11 14.16 -12.99
N SER A 155 17.35 13.66 -12.85
CA SER A 155 17.62 12.22 -12.65
C SER A 155 16.95 11.72 -11.37
N TYR A 156 17.16 12.43 -10.27
CA TYR A 156 16.56 12.06 -8.98
C TYR A 156 15.03 11.99 -9.06
N ILE A 157 14.38 13.00 -9.67
CA ILE A 157 12.92 13.01 -9.79
C ILE A 157 12.44 11.89 -10.71
N THR A 158 13.11 11.65 -11.85
CA THR A 158 12.75 10.55 -12.76
C THR A 158 12.86 9.19 -12.09
N ASP A 159 13.89 8.97 -11.27
CA ASP A 159 14.11 7.69 -10.59
C ASP A 159 13.12 7.46 -9.42
N HIS A 160 12.61 8.54 -8.83
CA HIS A 160 11.72 8.50 -7.66
C HIS A 160 10.25 8.84 -7.95
N THR A 161 9.91 9.18 -9.19
CA THR A 161 8.54 9.49 -9.63
C THR A 161 8.32 9.02 -11.06
N ASP A 162 7.08 9.09 -11.55
CA ASP A 162 6.75 8.86 -12.95
C ASP A 162 6.82 10.14 -13.80
N ALA A 163 7.44 11.22 -13.27
CA ALA A 163 7.61 12.47 -13.99
C ALA A 163 8.67 12.34 -15.08
N LEU A 164 8.36 12.89 -16.26
CA LEU A 164 9.28 13.00 -17.38
C LEU A 164 9.58 14.49 -17.62
N PHE A 165 10.83 14.80 -17.97
CA PHE A 165 11.25 16.16 -18.26
C PHE A 165 11.32 16.38 -19.77
N SER A 166 10.72 17.49 -20.25
CA SER A 166 11.01 18.07 -21.54
C SER A 166 11.85 19.34 -21.33
N HIS A 167 12.84 19.56 -22.18
CA HIS A 167 13.72 20.71 -22.07
C HIS A 167 13.25 21.81 -23.02
N GLU A 168 12.82 22.92 -22.43
CA GLU A 168 12.39 24.12 -23.16
C GLU A 168 13.07 25.34 -22.56
N ILE A 169 13.18 26.42 -23.36
CA ILE A 169 13.71 27.69 -22.88
C ILE A 169 12.54 28.58 -22.49
N CYS A 170 12.47 29.00 -21.23
CA CYS A 170 11.43 29.93 -20.80
C CYS A 170 11.62 31.32 -21.41
N PRO A 171 10.54 32.11 -21.56
CA PRO A 171 10.61 33.43 -22.24
C PRO A 171 11.66 34.38 -21.66
N SER A 172 11.86 34.37 -20.34
CA SER A 172 12.85 35.23 -19.69
C SER A 172 14.30 34.80 -19.97
N CYS A 173 14.56 33.48 -20.08
CA CYS A 173 15.88 32.97 -20.46
C CYS A 173 16.13 33.19 -21.97
N LEU A 174 15.12 32.98 -22.79
CA LEU A 174 15.22 33.25 -24.24
C LEU A 174 15.60 34.71 -24.50
N ALA A 175 14.94 35.65 -23.82
CA ALA A 175 15.26 37.08 -23.95
C ALA A 175 16.71 37.43 -23.57
N LYS A 176 17.26 36.75 -22.52
CA LYS A 176 18.68 36.93 -22.13
C LYS A 176 19.63 36.37 -23.16
N VAL A 177 19.38 35.17 -23.67
CA VAL A 177 20.23 34.55 -24.72
C VAL A 177 20.23 35.39 -25.99
N MET A 178 19.04 35.91 -26.39
CA MET A 178 18.98 36.80 -27.57
C MET A 178 19.76 38.11 -27.36
N ALA A 179 19.66 38.73 -26.17
CA ALA A 179 20.41 39.94 -25.85
C ALA A 179 21.93 39.72 -25.81
N GLU A 180 22.39 38.55 -25.37
CA GLU A 180 23.81 38.17 -25.38
C GLU A 180 24.33 37.99 -26.82
N LEU A 181 23.54 37.33 -27.68
CA LEU A 181 23.89 37.16 -29.11
C LEU A 181 23.96 38.48 -29.89
N ASP A 182 23.08 39.43 -29.55
CA ASP A 182 23.07 40.77 -30.18
C ASP A 182 24.22 41.66 -29.69
N ALA A 183 24.84 41.35 -28.55
CA ALA A 183 25.97 42.11 -28.00
C ALA A 183 27.33 41.67 -28.55
N ASP A 184 27.42 40.49 -29.15
CA ASP A 184 28.65 39.91 -29.76
C ASP A 184 28.78 40.22 -31.28
N VAL A 185 27.87 41.02 -31.85
CA VAL A 185 27.89 41.49 -33.22
C VAL A 185 28.24 42.99 -33.30
#